data_f8f8a2bc79a670f66631883cc944ceee
#
_entry.id   f8f8a2bc79a670f66631883cc944ceee
#
_cell.length_a   1.000
_cell.length_b   1.000
_cell.length_c   1.000
_cell.angle_alpha   90.00
_cell.angle_beta   90.00
_cell.angle_gamma   90.00
#
_symmetry.space_group_name_H-M   'P 1'
#
loop_
_entity.id
_entity.type
_entity.pdbx_description
1 polymer ?
#
loop_
_entity_poly.entity_id
_entity_poly.type
_entity_poly.pdbx_seq_one_letter_code
_entity_poly.pdbx_strand_id
1 'polypeptide(L)'
;MCGITAIFNIHDGAQALRKQALLMSKRIRHRGPDWSGIYQGKTAILAHERLSIVDPASGGQPLVSPDGKLILCVNGEIYNHQELRERLKGDYEFQTGSDCEVILALYKKKGIDFIEDLNGIFAFALYDEEKEVYLIARDPIGVIPLYIGYDDKGHLMVSSELKGLEGFATHYEPFLPGHYFYSEDRKLTRWYTRDWMDYANVKDCLLYTS
;
A
#
# COMPACT_ATOMS: atom_id res chain seq x y z
N MET A 1 -2.19 8.08 -12.29
CA MET A 1 -2.10 7.15 -11.14
C MET A 1 -0.71 7.24 -10.56
N CYS A 2 -0.60 7.30 -9.24
CA CYS A 2 0.68 7.38 -8.54
C CYS A 2 1.56 6.12 -8.70
N GLY A 3 2.79 6.19 -8.26
CA GLY A 3 3.72 5.07 -8.20
C GLY A 3 4.24 4.87 -6.78
N ILE A 4 4.25 3.63 -6.28
CA ILE A 4 4.85 3.28 -5.00
C ILE A 4 5.99 2.30 -5.20
N THR A 5 7.04 2.44 -4.39
CA THR A 5 8.09 1.44 -4.20
C THR A 5 8.44 1.33 -2.73
N ALA A 6 8.81 0.14 -2.28
CA ALA A 6 9.30 -0.06 -0.93
C ALA A 6 10.37 -1.18 -0.89
N ILE A 7 11.23 -1.12 0.11
CA ILE A 7 12.18 -2.16 0.48
C ILE A 7 12.04 -2.39 1.97
N PHE A 8 11.83 -3.64 2.38
CA PHE A 8 11.66 -4.09 3.77
C PHE A 8 12.70 -5.15 4.15
N ASN A 9 12.74 -5.51 5.41
CA ASN A 9 13.68 -6.49 5.99
C ASN A 9 15.15 -6.06 5.82
N ILE A 10 15.44 -4.77 5.97
CA ILE A 10 16.80 -4.23 5.83
C ILE A 10 17.51 -4.37 7.19
N HIS A 11 18.49 -5.27 7.28
CA HIS A 11 19.21 -5.53 8.53
C HIS A 11 20.59 -4.87 8.58
N ASP A 12 21.20 -4.58 7.42
CA ASP A 12 22.55 -4.00 7.32
C ASP A 12 22.58 -2.46 7.30
N GLY A 13 21.47 -1.83 7.71
CA GLY A 13 21.28 -0.38 7.69
C GLY A 13 20.67 0.14 6.39
N ALA A 14 19.54 0.82 6.50
CA ALA A 14 18.74 1.29 5.36
C ALA A 14 19.51 2.26 4.43
N GLN A 15 20.53 2.96 4.94
CA GLN A 15 21.36 3.88 4.14
C GLN A 15 22.03 3.18 2.95
N ALA A 16 22.45 1.92 3.10
CA ALA A 16 23.10 1.16 2.04
C ALA A 16 22.18 0.94 0.83
N LEU A 17 20.87 0.78 1.05
CA LEU A 17 19.89 0.52 0.01
C LEU A 17 19.16 1.79 -0.49
N ARG A 18 19.46 2.97 0.09
CA ARG A 18 18.80 4.22 -0.32
C ARG A 18 18.96 4.53 -1.81
N LYS A 19 20.16 4.32 -2.36
CA LYS A 19 20.42 4.53 -3.79
C LYS A 19 19.59 3.59 -4.67
N GLN A 20 19.44 2.33 -4.25
CA GLN A 20 18.62 1.34 -4.92
C GLN A 20 17.14 1.76 -4.90
N ALA A 21 16.60 2.13 -3.73
CA ALA A 21 15.22 2.61 -3.58
C ALA A 21 14.93 3.82 -4.50
N LEU A 22 15.84 4.78 -4.58
CA LEU A 22 15.74 5.92 -5.49
C LEU A 22 15.74 5.51 -6.97
N LEU A 23 16.52 4.50 -7.36
CA LEU A 23 16.53 3.99 -8.73
C LEU A 23 15.23 3.24 -9.06
N MET A 24 14.70 2.44 -8.12
CA MET A 24 13.41 1.78 -8.27
C MET A 24 12.30 2.83 -8.48
N SER A 25 12.24 3.85 -7.63
CA SER A 25 11.27 4.94 -7.71
C SER A 25 11.39 5.70 -9.05
N LYS A 26 12.61 6.06 -9.46
CA LYS A 26 12.88 6.76 -10.72
C LYS A 26 12.34 6.01 -11.95
N ARG A 27 12.37 4.68 -11.95
CA ARG A 27 11.87 3.86 -13.06
C ARG A 27 10.37 3.97 -13.25
N ILE A 28 9.64 4.30 -12.20
CA ILE A 28 8.18 4.47 -12.24
C ILE A 28 7.74 5.93 -12.15
N ARG A 29 8.65 6.90 -12.32
CA ARG A 29 8.41 8.34 -12.25
C ARG A 29 7.29 8.84 -13.18
N HIS A 30 7.14 8.22 -14.35
CA HIS A 30 6.09 8.57 -15.33
C HIS A 30 4.68 8.40 -14.78
N ARG A 31 4.49 7.58 -13.70
CA ARG A 31 3.19 7.40 -13.04
C ARG A 31 2.78 8.61 -12.22
N GLY A 32 3.75 9.33 -11.66
CA GLY A 32 3.51 10.47 -10.80
C GLY A 32 4.60 11.53 -10.98
N PRO A 33 4.50 12.35 -12.03
CA PRO A 33 5.56 13.32 -12.38
C PRO A 33 5.60 14.55 -11.48
N ASP A 34 4.54 14.80 -10.68
CA ASP A 34 4.37 16.06 -9.96
C ASP A 34 5.28 16.18 -8.73
N TRP A 35 5.45 15.07 -8.01
CA TRP A 35 6.24 15.05 -6.77
C TRP A 35 6.84 13.67 -6.52
N SER A 36 8.03 13.64 -5.89
CA SER A 36 8.66 12.43 -5.37
C SER A 36 8.92 12.58 -3.88
N GLY A 37 8.52 11.59 -3.11
CA GLY A 37 8.82 11.49 -1.69
C GLY A 37 9.53 10.20 -1.35
N ILE A 38 10.37 10.24 -0.31
CA ILE A 38 11.07 9.07 0.22
C ILE A 38 11.14 9.15 1.73
N TYR A 39 10.81 8.06 2.38
CA TYR A 39 11.04 7.82 3.80
C TYR A 39 12.07 6.72 3.98
N GLN A 40 12.99 6.91 4.93
CA GLN A 40 13.98 5.92 5.31
C GLN A 40 13.90 5.69 6.81
N GLY A 41 13.40 4.54 7.20
CA GLY A 41 13.34 4.06 8.56
C GLY A 41 14.53 3.17 8.92
N LYS A 42 14.40 2.43 10.01
CA LYS A 42 15.45 1.49 10.48
C LYS A 42 15.60 0.30 9.55
N THR A 43 14.49 -0.39 9.27
CA THR A 43 14.45 -1.65 8.52
C THR A 43 13.67 -1.55 7.21
N ALA A 44 13.25 -0.33 6.81
CA ALA A 44 12.45 -0.09 5.63
C ALA A 44 12.81 1.22 4.91
N ILE A 45 12.60 1.24 3.60
CA ILE A 45 12.60 2.44 2.77
C ILE A 45 11.32 2.41 1.94
N LEU A 46 10.56 3.51 1.99
CA LEU A 46 9.36 3.69 1.19
C LEU A 46 9.54 4.91 0.29
N ALA A 47 9.16 4.81 -0.98
CA ALA A 47 9.21 5.93 -1.91
C ALA A 47 7.92 6.01 -2.75
N HIS A 48 7.53 7.24 -3.05
CA HIS A 48 6.29 7.55 -3.74
C HIS A 48 6.53 8.54 -4.87
N GLU A 49 5.97 8.25 -6.05
CA GLU A 49 5.88 9.15 -7.19
C GLU A 49 4.42 9.60 -7.33
N ARG A 50 4.18 10.89 -7.13
CA ARG A 50 2.84 11.45 -6.97
C ARG A 50 2.31 12.05 -8.27
N LEU A 51 1.08 11.67 -8.62
CA LEU A 51 0.18 12.41 -9.49
C LEU A 51 -0.86 13.11 -8.58
N SER A 52 -0.82 14.43 -8.53
CA SER A 52 -1.60 15.25 -7.59
C SER A 52 -3.04 15.39 -8.09
N ILE A 53 -3.97 14.59 -7.57
CA ILE A 53 -5.40 14.60 -7.91
C ILE A 53 -6.20 15.14 -6.72
N VAL A 54 -6.09 14.49 -5.56
CA VAL A 54 -6.75 14.90 -4.32
C VAL A 54 -5.72 15.60 -3.44
N ASP A 55 -6.11 16.74 -2.85
CA ASP A 55 -5.29 17.57 -1.97
C ASP A 55 -3.89 17.89 -2.53
N PRO A 56 -3.79 18.66 -3.63
CA PRO A 56 -2.50 19.01 -4.22
C PRO A 56 -1.56 19.74 -3.27
N ALA A 57 -2.12 20.46 -2.29
CA ALA A 57 -1.37 21.34 -1.41
C ALA A 57 -0.71 20.60 -0.23
N SER A 58 -1.36 19.60 0.36
CA SER A 58 -0.87 18.95 1.60
C SER A 58 -0.72 17.43 1.53
N GLY A 59 -1.33 16.75 0.56
CA GLY A 59 -1.32 15.28 0.44
C GLY A 59 0.00 14.68 -0.07
N GLY A 60 1.16 15.25 0.26
CA GLY A 60 2.48 14.68 -0.06
C GLY A 60 2.68 13.31 0.56
N GLN A 61 3.19 12.34 -0.24
CA GLN A 61 3.47 10.99 0.24
C GLN A 61 4.99 10.70 0.23
N PRO A 62 5.51 9.81 1.11
CA PRO A 62 4.78 8.97 2.07
C PRO A 62 4.01 9.78 3.11
N LEU A 63 2.78 9.36 3.42
CA LEU A 63 2.01 9.90 4.54
C LEU A 63 2.61 9.39 5.86
N VAL A 64 2.65 10.28 6.86
CA VAL A 64 3.20 9.95 8.18
C VAL A 64 2.16 10.28 9.24
N SER A 65 1.96 9.37 10.20
CA SER A 65 1.05 9.62 11.32
C SER A 65 1.54 10.77 12.21
N PRO A 66 0.66 11.44 12.99
CA PRO A 66 1.03 12.57 13.85
C PRO A 66 2.17 12.28 14.83
N ASP A 67 2.28 11.02 15.29
CA ASP A 67 3.34 10.56 16.20
C ASP A 67 4.63 10.12 15.48
N GLY A 68 4.64 10.17 14.14
CA GLY A 68 5.80 9.81 13.32
C GLY A 68 6.08 8.31 13.20
N LYS A 69 5.22 7.45 13.75
CA LYS A 69 5.49 6.01 13.87
C LYS A 69 4.97 5.18 12.68
N LEU A 70 3.90 5.62 12.03
CA LEU A 70 3.29 4.93 10.90
C LEU A 70 3.58 5.67 9.61
N ILE A 71 4.07 4.95 8.61
CA ILE A 71 4.45 5.49 7.31
C ILE A 71 3.71 4.73 6.22
N LEU A 72 3.07 5.46 5.30
CA LEU A 72 2.22 4.90 4.27
C LEU A 72 2.57 5.44 2.89
N CYS A 73 2.83 4.53 1.96
CA CYS A 73 2.77 4.79 0.53
C CYS A 73 1.54 4.11 -0.05
N VAL A 74 0.68 4.87 -0.71
CA VAL A 74 -0.53 4.34 -1.32
C VAL A 74 -0.72 4.92 -2.73
N ASN A 75 -1.15 4.07 -3.65
CA ASN A 75 -1.68 4.44 -4.96
C ASN A 75 -3.13 3.97 -5.01
N GLY A 76 -4.07 4.89 -5.17
CA GLY A 76 -5.50 4.57 -5.19
C GLY A 76 -6.38 5.69 -4.66
N GLU A 77 -7.63 5.34 -4.44
CA GLU A 77 -8.67 6.21 -3.89
C GLU A 77 -9.53 5.43 -2.90
N ILE A 78 -9.80 6.02 -1.74
CA ILE A 78 -10.69 5.46 -0.72
C ILE A 78 -12.02 6.21 -0.75
N TYR A 79 -13.04 5.60 -1.34
CA TYR A 79 -14.31 6.26 -1.63
C TYR A 79 -15.12 6.63 -0.39
N ASN A 80 -15.06 5.81 0.66
CA ASN A 80 -15.77 6.05 1.92
C ASN A 80 -14.96 6.83 2.96
N HIS A 81 -13.90 7.55 2.54
CA HIS A 81 -12.98 8.24 3.45
C HIS A 81 -13.66 9.28 4.34
N GLN A 82 -14.70 9.97 3.85
CA GLN A 82 -15.43 10.98 4.64
C GLN A 82 -16.16 10.33 5.82
N GLU A 83 -16.89 9.23 5.58
CA GLU A 83 -17.54 8.46 6.65
C GLU A 83 -16.53 7.95 7.67
N LEU A 84 -15.39 7.40 7.18
CA LEU A 84 -14.34 6.91 8.04
C LEU A 84 -13.70 8.02 8.88
N ARG A 85 -13.50 9.22 8.33
CA ARG A 85 -13.01 10.39 9.07
C ARG A 85 -13.94 10.78 10.20
N GLU A 86 -15.25 10.83 9.96
CA GLU A 86 -16.24 11.13 11.02
C GLU A 86 -16.25 10.05 12.11
N ARG A 87 -16.17 8.77 11.75
CA ARG A 87 -16.10 7.65 12.71
C ARG A 87 -14.81 7.64 13.56
N LEU A 88 -13.75 8.25 13.06
CA LEU A 88 -12.43 8.31 13.72
C LEU A 88 -12.17 9.65 14.39
N LYS A 89 -13.15 10.56 14.37
CA LYS A 89 -13.07 11.87 15.01
C LYS A 89 -12.87 11.74 16.52
N GLY A 90 -11.79 12.34 17.00
CA GLY A 90 -11.38 12.21 18.40
C GLY A 90 -10.40 11.07 18.70
N ASP A 91 -10.29 10.07 17.81
CA ASP A 91 -9.31 8.98 17.95
C ASP A 91 -8.02 9.24 17.17
N TYR A 92 -8.12 10.03 16.10
CA TYR A 92 -6.99 10.36 15.22
C TYR A 92 -7.05 11.81 14.75
N GLU A 93 -5.91 12.50 14.78
CA GLU A 93 -5.76 13.87 14.29
C GLU A 93 -5.23 13.84 12.85
N PHE A 94 -6.14 14.04 11.88
CA PHE A 94 -5.78 14.06 10.46
C PHE A 94 -4.91 15.26 10.11
N GLN A 95 -3.80 15.00 9.45
CA GLN A 95 -2.81 16.02 9.07
C GLN A 95 -3.01 16.56 7.65
N THR A 96 -3.71 15.82 6.81
CA THR A 96 -3.93 16.15 5.39
C THR A 96 -5.39 16.05 4.99
N GLY A 97 -5.74 16.59 3.82
CA GLY A 97 -7.02 16.35 3.16
C GLY A 97 -7.07 15.06 2.35
N SER A 98 -5.97 14.28 2.31
CA SER A 98 -5.90 13.04 1.53
C SER A 98 -6.93 12.02 2.01
N ASP A 99 -7.67 11.44 1.08
CA ASP A 99 -8.59 10.33 1.31
C ASP A 99 -7.88 9.09 1.89
N CYS A 100 -6.64 8.88 1.50
CA CYS A 100 -5.85 7.72 1.89
C CYS A 100 -5.30 7.79 3.33
N GLU A 101 -5.30 8.95 3.99
CA GLU A 101 -4.82 9.08 5.37
C GLU A 101 -5.66 8.27 6.37
N VAL A 102 -6.91 7.94 6.02
CA VAL A 102 -7.76 7.07 6.85
C VAL A 102 -7.17 5.68 7.08
N ILE A 103 -6.28 5.21 6.19
CA ILE A 103 -5.57 3.94 6.35
C ILE A 103 -4.67 3.97 7.61
N LEU A 104 -3.94 5.06 7.82
CA LEU A 104 -3.11 5.25 9.03
C LEU A 104 -3.96 5.27 10.29
N ALA A 105 -5.05 6.01 10.26
CA ALA A 105 -5.98 6.15 11.38
C ALA A 105 -6.64 4.81 11.76
N LEU A 106 -7.08 4.05 10.75
CA LEU A 106 -7.68 2.74 10.93
C LEU A 106 -6.68 1.72 11.46
N TYR A 107 -5.47 1.67 10.89
CA TYR A 107 -4.42 0.75 11.36
C TYR A 107 -4.06 1.04 12.83
N LYS A 108 -3.93 2.31 13.20
CA LYS A 108 -3.66 2.71 14.59
C LYS A 108 -4.75 2.23 15.55
N LYS A 109 -6.02 2.22 15.12
CA LYS A 109 -7.18 1.84 15.95
C LYS A 109 -7.43 0.34 16.00
N LYS A 110 -7.28 -0.37 14.88
CA LYS A 110 -7.72 -1.76 14.70
C LYS A 110 -6.60 -2.76 14.36
N GLY A 111 -5.36 -2.30 14.18
CA GLY A 111 -4.31 -3.16 13.62
C GLY A 111 -4.66 -3.58 12.19
N ILE A 112 -4.41 -4.84 11.83
CA ILE A 112 -4.66 -5.36 10.47
C ILE A 112 -6.15 -5.60 10.15
N ASP A 113 -7.02 -5.63 11.15
CA ASP A 113 -8.45 -5.96 10.98
C ASP A 113 -9.26 -4.85 10.31
N PHE A 114 -8.61 -3.74 9.96
CA PHE A 114 -9.28 -2.60 9.32
C PHE A 114 -9.52 -2.76 7.82
N ILE A 115 -8.83 -3.68 7.14
CA ILE A 115 -8.80 -3.72 5.67
C ILE A 115 -10.19 -3.87 5.06
N GLU A 116 -11.08 -4.59 5.72
CA GLU A 116 -12.48 -4.76 5.30
C GLU A 116 -13.35 -3.50 5.42
N ASP A 117 -12.91 -2.50 6.20
CA ASP A 117 -13.60 -1.21 6.29
C ASP A 117 -13.37 -0.34 5.03
N LEU A 118 -12.35 -0.65 4.22
CA LEU A 118 -11.99 0.14 3.05
C LEU A 118 -12.91 -0.17 1.86
N ASN A 119 -13.55 0.88 1.34
CA ASN A 119 -14.23 0.85 0.05
C ASN A 119 -13.46 1.73 -0.93
N GLY A 120 -12.83 1.12 -1.95
CA GLY A 120 -11.99 1.85 -2.88
C GLY A 120 -11.19 0.95 -3.81
N ILE A 121 -10.37 1.59 -4.60
CA ILE A 121 -9.33 0.97 -5.43
C ILE A 121 -7.97 1.36 -4.85
N PHE A 122 -7.14 0.42 -4.49
CA PHE A 122 -5.89 0.73 -3.82
C PHE A 122 -4.82 -0.36 -3.91
N ALA A 123 -3.59 0.08 -3.83
CA ALA A 123 -2.45 -0.74 -3.45
C ALA A 123 -1.58 0.09 -2.52
N PHE A 124 -1.21 -0.46 -1.37
CA PHE A 124 -0.41 0.28 -0.41
C PHE A 124 0.67 -0.58 0.26
N ALA A 125 1.67 0.13 0.78
CA ALA A 125 2.68 -0.38 1.68
C ALA A 125 2.71 0.54 2.91
N LEU A 126 2.43 -0.03 4.08
CA LEU A 126 2.45 0.62 5.38
C LEU A 126 3.58 0.04 6.22
N TYR A 127 4.35 0.89 6.88
CA TYR A 127 5.41 0.53 7.79
C TYR A 127 5.16 1.11 9.18
N ASP A 128 5.21 0.25 10.19
CA ASP A 128 5.16 0.61 11.61
C ASP A 128 6.61 0.63 12.13
N GLU A 129 7.16 1.82 12.29
CA GLU A 129 8.55 2.05 12.72
C GLU A 129 8.79 1.57 14.17
N GLU A 130 7.77 1.65 15.01
CA GLU A 130 7.90 1.25 16.42
C GLU A 130 7.99 -0.25 16.58
N LYS A 131 7.17 -0.99 15.84
CA LYS A 131 7.14 -2.45 15.85
C LYS A 131 8.10 -3.08 14.85
N GLU A 132 8.64 -2.28 13.91
CA GLU A 132 9.46 -2.72 12.78
C GLU A 132 8.73 -3.76 11.90
N VAL A 133 7.41 -3.60 11.75
CA VAL A 133 6.55 -4.46 10.92
C VAL A 133 5.99 -3.70 9.73
N TYR A 134 5.55 -4.42 8.72
CA TYR A 134 4.93 -3.82 7.54
C TYR A 134 3.70 -4.60 7.08
N LEU A 135 2.79 -3.87 6.46
CA LEU A 135 1.56 -4.36 5.86
C LEU A 135 1.49 -3.91 4.41
N ILE A 136 1.32 -4.86 3.50
CA ILE A 136 1.12 -4.63 2.07
C ILE A 136 -0.27 -5.13 1.74
N ALA A 137 -1.09 -4.35 1.03
CA ALA A 137 -2.42 -4.79 0.64
C ALA A 137 -2.81 -4.25 -0.73
N ARG A 138 -3.73 -4.97 -1.38
CA ARG A 138 -4.28 -4.62 -2.69
C ARG A 138 -5.79 -4.76 -2.72
N ASP A 139 -6.44 -3.90 -3.47
CA ASP A 139 -7.90 -3.85 -3.64
C ASP A 139 -8.50 -5.18 -4.10
N PRO A 140 -9.84 -5.37 -3.92
CA PRO A 140 -10.53 -6.64 -4.15
C PRO A 140 -10.30 -7.28 -5.50
N ILE A 141 -10.24 -6.49 -6.57
CA ILE A 141 -10.15 -6.98 -7.96
C ILE A 141 -8.83 -6.60 -8.65
N GLY A 142 -7.95 -5.88 -7.93
CA GLY A 142 -6.63 -5.51 -8.42
C GLY A 142 -6.64 -4.44 -9.51
N VAL A 143 -7.52 -3.44 -9.38
CA VAL A 143 -7.56 -2.27 -10.29
C VAL A 143 -6.21 -1.56 -10.26
N ILE A 144 -5.65 -1.41 -9.05
CA ILE A 144 -4.32 -0.82 -8.88
C ILE A 144 -3.25 -1.90 -9.01
N PRO A 145 -2.27 -1.74 -9.92
CA PRO A 145 -1.20 -2.71 -10.09
C PRO A 145 -0.24 -2.69 -8.89
N LEU A 146 0.22 -3.88 -8.50
CA LEU A 146 1.23 -4.08 -7.47
C LEU A 146 2.01 -5.36 -7.75
N TYR A 147 3.32 -5.29 -7.56
CA TYR A 147 4.26 -6.40 -7.68
C TYR A 147 5.09 -6.50 -6.40
N ILE A 148 5.44 -7.72 -6.04
CA ILE A 148 6.29 -8.06 -4.91
C ILE A 148 7.49 -8.85 -5.41
N GLY A 149 8.63 -8.68 -4.78
CA GLY A 149 9.85 -9.42 -5.12
C GLY A 149 10.79 -9.57 -3.93
N TYR A 150 11.77 -10.45 -4.11
CA TYR A 150 12.79 -10.74 -3.08
C TYR A 150 14.16 -10.79 -3.74
N ASP A 151 15.18 -10.33 -3.02
CA ASP A 151 16.57 -10.56 -3.39
C ASP A 151 17.18 -11.73 -2.59
N ASP A 152 18.41 -12.09 -2.94
CA ASP A 152 19.14 -13.21 -2.30
C ASP A 152 19.50 -12.95 -0.82
N LYS A 153 19.35 -11.70 -0.34
CA LYS A 153 19.58 -11.31 1.05
C LYS A 153 18.28 -11.34 1.89
N GLY A 154 17.14 -11.65 1.27
CA GLY A 154 15.85 -11.70 1.92
C GLY A 154 15.18 -10.33 2.08
N HIS A 155 15.67 -9.27 1.40
CA HIS A 155 14.94 -8.02 1.35
C HIS A 155 13.68 -8.22 0.51
N LEU A 156 12.55 -7.80 1.06
CA LEU A 156 11.28 -7.78 0.33
C LEU A 156 11.12 -6.43 -0.34
N MET A 157 10.81 -6.45 -1.63
CA MET A 157 10.64 -5.26 -2.46
C MET A 157 9.23 -5.19 -3.02
N VAL A 158 8.69 -3.99 -3.09
CA VAL A 158 7.35 -3.71 -3.65
C VAL A 158 7.47 -2.65 -4.72
N SER A 159 6.70 -2.78 -5.80
CA SER A 159 6.62 -1.76 -6.84
C SER A 159 5.25 -1.78 -7.54
N SER A 160 4.77 -0.60 -7.92
CA SER A 160 3.58 -0.46 -8.77
C SER A 160 3.75 -1.06 -10.16
N GLU A 161 4.98 -1.18 -10.66
CA GLU A 161 5.28 -1.78 -11.96
C GLU A 161 6.48 -2.71 -11.87
N LEU A 162 6.45 -3.79 -12.65
CA LEU A 162 7.47 -4.83 -12.64
C LEU A 162 8.88 -4.29 -12.91
N LYS A 163 9.03 -3.31 -13.81
CA LYS A 163 10.33 -2.69 -14.11
C LYS A 163 10.98 -1.99 -12.93
N GLY A 164 10.21 -1.64 -11.89
CA GLY A 164 10.74 -1.12 -10.63
C GLY A 164 11.55 -2.16 -9.84
N LEU A 165 11.26 -3.45 -10.04
CA LEU A 165 11.93 -4.59 -9.38
C LEU A 165 13.04 -5.21 -10.22
N GLU A 166 12.98 -5.04 -11.55
CA GLU A 166 13.91 -5.66 -12.49
C GLU A 166 15.38 -5.32 -12.17
N GLY A 167 16.22 -6.35 -12.04
CA GLY A 167 17.64 -6.22 -11.72
C GLY A 167 17.94 -5.85 -10.25
N PHE A 168 16.91 -5.76 -9.39
CA PHE A 168 17.04 -5.59 -7.95
C PHE A 168 16.52 -6.81 -7.19
N ALA A 169 15.41 -7.38 -7.62
CA ALA A 169 14.88 -8.63 -7.09
C ALA A 169 15.31 -9.81 -7.97
N THR A 170 15.60 -10.95 -7.35
CA THR A 170 15.89 -12.22 -8.03
C THR A 170 14.62 -13.02 -8.30
N HIS A 171 13.62 -12.85 -7.44
CA HIS A 171 12.28 -13.39 -7.58
C HIS A 171 11.26 -12.26 -7.52
N TYR A 172 10.26 -12.25 -8.41
CA TYR A 172 9.17 -11.28 -8.39
C TYR A 172 7.90 -11.85 -9.02
N GLU A 173 6.76 -11.41 -8.50
CA GLU A 173 5.44 -11.84 -8.96
C GLU A 173 4.39 -10.72 -8.79
N PRO A 174 3.26 -10.78 -9.48
CA PRO A 174 2.13 -9.90 -9.20
C PRO A 174 1.61 -10.13 -7.79
N PHE A 175 1.37 -9.07 -7.03
CA PHE A 175 0.67 -9.16 -5.75
C PHE A 175 -0.81 -9.46 -6.00
N LEU A 176 -1.36 -10.49 -5.36
CA LEU A 176 -2.71 -10.97 -5.64
C LEU A 176 -3.79 -9.96 -5.23
N PRO A 177 -4.83 -9.75 -6.08
CA PRO A 177 -6.00 -8.95 -5.72
C PRO A 177 -6.73 -9.50 -4.48
N GLY A 178 -7.28 -8.60 -3.65
CA GLY A 178 -8.02 -8.99 -2.45
C GLY A 178 -7.18 -9.70 -1.39
N HIS A 179 -5.87 -9.48 -1.42
CA HIS A 179 -4.94 -10.05 -0.43
C HIS A 179 -4.18 -8.96 0.32
N TYR A 180 -3.69 -9.32 1.49
CA TYR A 180 -2.67 -8.59 2.20
C TYR A 180 -1.51 -9.51 2.60
N PHE A 181 -0.35 -8.91 2.83
CA PHE A 181 0.81 -9.55 3.43
C PHE A 181 1.20 -8.75 4.68
N TYR A 182 1.15 -9.41 5.84
CA TYR A 182 1.60 -8.83 7.10
C TYR A 182 2.89 -9.52 7.54
N SER A 183 3.90 -8.74 7.90
CA SER A 183 5.24 -9.26 8.12
C SER A 183 5.37 -10.17 9.35
N GLU A 184 4.55 -9.98 10.40
CA GLU A 184 4.53 -10.88 11.56
C GLU A 184 4.04 -12.28 11.20
N ASP A 185 2.99 -12.36 10.39
CA ASP A 185 2.39 -13.65 9.98
C ASP A 185 3.20 -14.33 8.89
N ARG A 186 4.03 -13.56 8.16
CA ARG A 186 4.81 -14.03 6.99
C ARG A 186 3.96 -14.79 5.98
N LYS A 187 2.69 -14.40 5.85
CA LYS A 187 1.71 -15.08 5.04
C LYS A 187 0.95 -14.11 4.16
N LEU A 188 0.75 -14.49 2.90
CA LEU A 188 -0.20 -13.84 2.01
C LEU A 188 -1.61 -14.32 2.38
N THR A 189 -2.44 -13.42 2.87
CA THR A 189 -3.79 -13.73 3.37
C THR A 189 -4.84 -13.07 2.48
N ARG A 190 -5.83 -13.85 2.04
CA ARG A 190 -7.00 -13.31 1.34
C ARG A 190 -7.92 -12.65 2.36
N TRP A 191 -8.20 -11.35 2.17
CA TRP A 191 -9.11 -10.59 3.02
C TRP A 191 -10.48 -10.36 2.37
N TYR A 192 -10.56 -10.43 1.03
CA TYR A 192 -11.80 -10.22 0.32
C TYR A 192 -12.39 -11.53 -0.15
N THR A 193 -13.54 -11.89 0.41
CA THR A 193 -14.35 -13.07 0.02
C THR A 193 -15.80 -12.67 -0.10
N ARG A 194 -16.49 -13.18 -1.12
CA ARG A 194 -17.92 -12.98 -1.37
C ARG A 194 -18.54 -14.27 -1.84
N ASP A 195 -19.84 -14.46 -1.58
CA ASP A 195 -20.57 -15.69 -1.92
C ASP A 195 -20.47 -16.05 -3.39
N TRP A 196 -20.49 -15.06 -4.29
CA TRP A 196 -20.37 -15.28 -5.74
C TRP A 196 -18.99 -15.78 -6.19
N MET A 197 -17.99 -15.74 -5.33
CA MET A 197 -16.65 -16.31 -5.62
C MET A 197 -16.62 -17.83 -5.47
N ASP A 198 -17.62 -18.41 -4.83
CA ASP A 198 -17.83 -19.86 -4.79
C ASP A 198 -18.82 -20.25 -5.88
N TYR A 199 -18.37 -21.09 -6.83
CA TYR A 199 -19.19 -21.53 -7.95
C TYR A 199 -20.50 -22.22 -7.48
N ALA A 200 -20.49 -22.89 -6.32
CA ALA A 200 -21.68 -23.51 -5.75
C ALA A 200 -22.79 -22.49 -5.41
N ASN A 201 -22.45 -21.23 -5.21
CA ASN A 201 -23.37 -20.14 -4.88
C ASN A 201 -23.83 -19.35 -6.12
N VAL A 202 -23.32 -19.66 -7.31
CA VAL A 202 -23.70 -18.99 -8.55
C VAL A 202 -25.15 -19.34 -8.87
N LYS A 203 -26.02 -18.32 -8.93
CA LYS A 203 -27.42 -18.46 -9.34
C LYS A 203 -27.54 -18.18 -10.84
N ASP A 204 -28.38 -18.96 -11.52
CA ASP A 204 -28.71 -18.69 -12.92
C ASP A 204 -29.26 -17.28 -13.07
N CYS A 205 -28.72 -16.53 -14.00
CA CYS A 205 -29.18 -15.20 -14.33
C CYS A 205 -30.47 -15.28 -15.15
N LEU A 206 -31.61 -15.08 -14.51
CA LEU A 206 -32.93 -15.10 -15.16
C LEU A 206 -33.23 -13.86 -16.02
N LEU A 207 -32.31 -12.88 -16.07
CA LEU A 207 -32.50 -11.62 -16.82
C LEU A 207 -32.54 -11.80 -18.35
N TYR A 208 -32.10 -12.93 -18.88
CA TYR A 208 -32.07 -13.23 -20.32
C TYR A 208 -33.10 -14.28 -20.76
N THR A 209 -33.98 -14.72 -19.89
CA THR A 209 -35.00 -15.76 -20.19
C THR A 209 -36.43 -15.26 -20.23
N SER A 210 -36.64 -13.92 -20.22
CA SER A 210 -37.97 -13.29 -20.36
C SER A 210 -38.10 -12.48 -21.62
#